data_46bcfb00d9f3f1f79bca0128a465ad83
#
_entry.id   46bcfb00d9f3f1f79bca0128a465ad83
#
_cell.length_a   1.000
_cell.length_b   1.000
_cell.length_c   1.000
_cell.angle_alpha   90.00
_cell.angle_beta   90.00
_cell.angle_gamma   90.00
#
_symmetry.space_group_name_H-M   'P 1'
#
loop_
_entity.id
_entity.type
_entity.pdbx_description
1 polymer ?
#
loop_
_entity_poly.entity_id
_entity_poly.type
_entity_poly.pdbx_seq_one_letter_code
_entity_poly.pdbx_strand_id
1 'polypeptide(L)'
;MEVNESPYHAKLGRLLVGQGGFTLTELLVAIVLVGVIMAALYSAYLSQQRGYETNQNVTAVQQNLRSAMYFLEKDLRMAGYDPKGAGGFGFTDIDSETQDNVRFTWDEDEDGALSGSGEYIAYRLNAADNALERDRGDGSFMDVASFISDVAFTFYTTDGAPTTDPLSIHSVGVTMQAERGGHIRELESVILCRNIGLGG
;
A
#
# COMPACT_ATOMS: atom_id res chain seq x y z
N MET A 1 90.85 -22.08 36.50
CA MET A 1 89.87 -22.00 35.43
C MET A 1 88.66 -21.40 36.06
N GLU A 2 88.55 -20.08 36.06
CA GLU A 2 87.48 -19.33 36.68
C GLU A 2 86.32 -19.25 35.67
N VAL A 3 85.11 -19.69 36.09
CA VAL A 3 83.88 -19.50 35.32
C VAL A 3 83.25 -18.19 35.83
N ASN A 4 83.27 -17.17 34.98
CA ASN A 4 82.70 -15.87 35.24
C ASN A 4 81.17 -15.94 35.09
N GLU A 5 80.42 -15.89 36.23
CA GLU A 5 78.99 -15.74 36.27
C GLU A 5 78.59 -14.27 36.12
N SER A 6 77.93 -13.98 35.04
CA SER A 6 77.37 -12.67 34.75
C SER A 6 76.04 -12.45 35.49
N PRO A 7 75.82 -11.37 36.24
CA PRO A 7 74.56 -11.11 36.93
C PRO A 7 73.61 -10.27 36.09
N TYR A 8 72.83 -10.87 35.26
CA TYR A 8 71.65 -10.18 34.68
C TYR A 8 70.43 -10.39 35.59
N HIS A 9 70.39 -9.70 36.70
CA HIS A 9 69.19 -9.51 37.43
C HIS A 9 68.29 -8.50 36.69
N ALA A 10 67.41 -9.00 35.86
CA ALA A 10 66.31 -8.22 35.29
C ALA A 10 65.42 -7.72 36.42
N LYS A 11 65.51 -6.45 36.75
CA LYS A 11 64.49 -5.75 37.56
C LYS A 11 63.17 -5.71 36.79
N LEU A 12 62.32 -6.70 36.97
CA LEU A 12 60.91 -6.60 36.67
C LEU A 12 60.30 -5.54 37.62
N GLY A 13 60.23 -4.30 37.13
CA GLY A 13 59.49 -3.26 37.78
C GLY A 13 58.03 -3.64 37.85
N ARG A 14 57.60 -4.03 39.03
CA ARG A 14 56.19 -4.22 39.38
C ARG A 14 55.51 -2.88 39.26
N LEU A 15 54.84 -2.62 38.17
CA LEU A 15 53.87 -1.52 38.05
C LEU A 15 52.75 -1.84 39.03
N LEU A 16 52.86 -1.39 40.25
CA LEU A 16 51.79 -1.31 41.22
C LEU A 16 50.79 -0.27 40.64
N VAL A 17 49.86 -0.78 39.85
CA VAL A 17 48.62 -0.03 39.56
C VAL A 17 47.95 0.16 40.88
N GLY A 18 47.99 1.39 41.39
CA GLY A 18 47.34 1.75 42.64
C GLY A 18 45.85 1.36 42.55
N GLN A 19 45.41 0.43 43.38
CA GLN A 19 44.01 0.12 43.58
C GLN A 19 43.39 1.29 44.38
N GLY A 20 43.17 2.41 43.74
CA GLY A 20 42.30 3.46 44.27
C GLY A 20 40.87 2.97 44.21
N GLY A 21 40.23 2.67 45.34
CA GLY A 21 38.80 2.40 45.43
C GLY A 21 38.01 3.63 45.04
N PHE A 22 36.87 3.44 44.32
CA PHE A 22 35.96 4.52 44.01
C PHE A 22 35.37 5.15 45.27
N THR A 23 35.26 6.45 45.26
CA THR A 23 34.58 7.18 46.35
C THR A 23 33.05 7.07 46.12
N LEU A 24 32.29 7.13 47.24
CA LEU A 24 30.82 7.10 47.18
C LEU A 24 30.25 8.26 46.33
N THR A 25 30.94 9.41 46.36
CA THR A 25 30.58 10.59 45.55
C THR A 25 30.81 10.38 44.04
N GLU A 26 31.89 9.71 43.62
CA GLU A 26 32.13 9.33 42.24
C GLU A 26 31.07 8.38 41.70
N LEU A 27 30.67 7.39 42.52
CA LEU A 27 29.59 6.46 42.16
C LEU A 27 28.25 7.19 41.99
N LEU A 28 27.93 8.13 42.91
CA LEU A 28 26.71 8.95 42.82
C LEU A 28 26.68 9.78 41.53
N VAL A 29 27.78 10.48 41.20
CA VAL A 29 27.88 11.27 39.99
C VAL A 29 27.77 10.37 38.75
N ALA A 30 28.42 9.22 38.74
CA ALA A 30 28.37 8.29 37.62
C ALA A 30 26.93 7.78 37.37
N ILE A 31 26.16 7.43 38.42
CA ILE A 31 24.77 7.00 38.30
C ILE A 31 23.89 8.11 37.72
N VAL A 32 24.05 9.35 38.17
CA VAL A 32 23.30 10.50 37.64
C VAL A 32 23.60 10.71 36.15
N LEU A 33 24.89 10.69 35.77
CA LEU A 33 25.28 10.83 34.37
C LEU A 33 24.75 9.70 33.50
N VAL A 34 24.83 8.45 33.95
CA VAL A 34 24.26 7.30 33.25
C VAL A 34 22.73 7.46 33.11
N GLY A 35 22.05 7.93 34.16
CA GLY A 35 20.61 8.21 34.11
C GLY A 35 20.23 9.23 33.02
N VAL A 36 20.99 10.34 32.92
CA VAL A 36 20.75 11.36 31.89
C VAL A 36 20.99 10.80 30.47
N ILE A 37 22.09 10.04 30.30
CA ILE A 37 22.41 9.40 29.01
C ILE A 37 21.32 8.41 28.61
N MET A 38 20.87 7.56 29.55
CA MET A 38 19.81 6.58 29.29
C MET A 38 18.48 7.26 28.93
N ALA A 39 18.13 8.36 29.61
CA ALA A 39 16.93 9.13 29.27
C ALA A 39 17.01 9.71 27.84
N ALA A 40 18.16 10.23 27.42
CA ALA A 40 18.37 10.72 26.06
C ALA A 40 18.29 9.60 25.03
N LEU A 41 18.93 8.45 25.27
CA LEU A 41 18.87 7.29 24.39
C LEU A 41 17.45 6.74 24.26
N TYR A 42 16.70 6.66 25.36
CA TYR A 42 15.31 6.22 25.35
C TYR A 42 14.42 7.16 24.55
N SER A 43 14.61 8.47 24.70
CA SER A 43 13.89 9.47 23.90
C SER A 43 14.17 9.32 22.40
N ALA A 44 15.44 9.12 22.01
CA ALA A 44 15.83 8.89 20.62
C ALA A 44 15.22 7.59 20.08
N TYR A 45 15.21 6.51 20.87
CA TYR A 45 14.59 5.24 20.51
C TYR A 45 13.09 5.40 20.22
N LEU A 46 12.34 6.06 21.11
CA LEU A 46 10.91 6.32 20.92
C LEU A 46 10.64 7.16 19.64
N SER A 47 11.48 8.13 19.36
CA SER A 47 11.38 8.94 18.14
C SER A 47 11.58 8.08 16.88
N GLN A 48 12.59 7.20 16.87
CA GLN A 48 12.84 6.27 15.76
C GLN A 48 11.67 5.29 15.57
N GLN A 49 11.11 4.77 16.66
CA GLN A 49 9.98 3.83 16.56
C GLN A 49 8.75 4.48 15.94
N ARG A 50 8.41 5.71 16.34
CA ARG A 50 7.30 6.47 15.72
C ARG A 50 7.56 6.72 14.22
N GLY A 51 8.80 7.07 13.86
CA GLY A 51 9.18 7.24 12.45
C GLY A 51 9.02 5.94 11.65
N TYR A 52 9.37 4.81 12.23
CA TYR A 52 9.20 3.50 11.60
C TYR A 52 7.73 3.15 11.37
N GLU A 53 6.88 3.31 12.38
CA GLU A 53 5.42 3.09 12.28
C GLU A 53 4.78 3.99 11.20
N THR A 54 5.17 5.27 11.18
CA THR A 54 4.71 6.21 10.15
C THR A 54 5.08 5.74 8.75
N ASN A 55 6.34 5.35 8.54
CA ASN A 55 6.81 4.86 7.24
C ASN A 55 6.09 3.57 6.82
N GLN A 56 5.83 2.65 7.74
CA GLN A 56 5.06 1.45 7.45
C GLN A 56 3.63 1.78 7.02
N ASN A 57 2.96 2.68 7.72
CA ASN A 57 1.59 3.08 7.39
C ASN A 57 1.53 3.74 6.00
N VAL A 58 2.42 4.68 5.72
CA VAL A 58 2.50 5.36 4.40
C VAL A 58 2.78 4.36 3.29
N THR A 59 3.72 3.44 3.49
CA THR A 59 4.07 2.42 2.49
C THR A 59 2.89 1.48 2.22
N ALA A 60 2.20 1.03 3.28
CA ALA A 60 1.04 0.16 3.15
C ALA A 60 -0.09 0.84 2.37
N VAL A 61 -0.41 2.10 2.67
CA VAL A 61 -1.42 2.89 1.95
C VAL A 61 -1.07 2.99 0.45
N GLN A 62 0.19 3.33 0.13
CA GLN A 62 0.63 3.45 -1.26
C GLN A 62 0.58 2.12 -2.02
N GLN A 63 0.95 1.01 -1.37
CA GLN A 63 0.89 -0.32 -1.98
C GLN A 63 -0.55 -0.74 -2.26
N ASN A 64 -1.46 -0.52 -1.31
CA ASN A 64 -2.88 -0.86 -1.49
C ASN A 64 -3.53 -0.02 -2.60
N LEU A 65 -3.29 1.29 -2.67
CA LEU A 65 -3.77 2.14 -3.76
C LEU A 65 -3.27 1.66 -5.13
N ARG A 66 -1.97 1.35 -5.25
CA ARG A 66 -1.41 0.84 -6.50
C ARG A 66 -1.98 -0.52 -6.89
N SER A 67 -2.18 -1.41 -5.92
CA SER A 67 -2.78 -2.71 -6.16
C SER A 67 -4.22 -2.58 -6.63
N ALA A 68 -5.03 -1.77 -5.95
CA ALA A 68 -6.40 -1.46 -6.32
C ALA A 68 -6.48 -0.91 -7.75
N MET A 69 -5.67 0.12 -8.04
CA MET A 69 -5.65 0.75 -9.37
C MET A 69 -5.21 -0.25 -10.46
N TYR A 70 -4.24 -1.11 -10.18
CA TYR A 70 -3.79 -2.13 -11.13
C TYR A 70 -4.93 -3.10 -11.50
N PHE A 71 -5.70 -3.60 -10.52
CA PHE A 71 -6.82 -4.48 -10.79
C PHE A 71 -7.92 -3.76 -11.58
N LEU A 72 -8.30 -2.56 -11.15
CA LEU A 72 -9.29 -1.73 -11.85
C LEU A 72 -8.86 -1.42 -13.29
N GLU A 73 -7.61 -0.99 -13.49
CA GLU A 73 -7.10 -0.66 -14.82
C GLU A 73 -7.09 -1.88 -15.75
N LYS A 74 -6.67 -3.03 -15.24
CA LYS A 74 -6.66 -4.29 -15.99
C LYS A 74 -8.05 -4.68 -16.44
N ASP A 75 -9.02 -4.64 -15.54
CA ASP A 75 -10.37 -5.10 -15.83
C ASP A 75 -11.17 -4.09 -16.66
N LEU A 76 -11.07 -2.79 -16.34
CA LEU A 76 -11.76 -1.74 -17.11
C LEU A 76 -11.29 -1.67 -18.57
N ARG A 77 -10.02 -2.01 -18.84
CA ARG A 77 -9.52 -2.10 -20.24
C ARG A 77 -10.15 -3.24 -21.03
N MET A 78 -10.65 -4.27 -20.34
CA MET A 78 -11.36 -5.40 -20.96
C MET A 78 -12.86 -5.16 -21.09
N ALA A 79 -13.41 -4.14 -20.42
CA ALA A 79 -14.83 -3.81 -20.51
C ALA A 79 -15.28 -3.68 -21.97
N GLY A 80 -16.37 -4.39 -22.32
CA GLY A 80 -16.91 -4.41 -23.67
C GLY A 80 -16.13 -5.26 -24.67
N TYR A 81 -15.18 -6.09 -24.24
CA TYR A 81 -14.53 -7.05 -25.15
C TYR A 81 -15.54 -8.06 -25.67
N ASP A 82 -15.69 -8.12 -27.00
CA ASP A 82 -16.64 -8.94 -27.74
C ASP A 82 -16.02 -9.33 -29.09
N PRO A 83 -15.23 -10.40 -29.14
CA PRO A 83 -14.53 -10.80 -30.36
C PRO A 83 -15.43 -11.31 -31.47
N LYS A 84 -16.66 -11.73 -31.14
CA LYS A 84 -17.65 -12.19 -32.13
C LYS A 84 -18.60 -11.11 -32.63
N GLY A 85 -18.59 -9.92 -31.99
CA GLY A 85 -19.53 -8.86 -32.33
C GLY A 85 -21.01 -9.24 -32.05
N ALA A 86 -21.24 -10.06 -31.02
CA ALA A 86 -22.57 -10.50 -30.63
C ALA A 86 -23.40 -9.38 -29.99
N GLY A 87 -22.72 -8.39 -29.44
CA GLY A 87 -23.31 -7.26 -28.74
C GLY A 87 -23.74 -7.56 -27.31
N GLY A 88 -24.03 -6.53 -26.53
CA GLY A 88 -24.50 -6.65 -25.16
C GLY A 88 -23.40 -6.62 -24.09
N PHE A 89 -22.14 -6.49 -24.50
CA PHE A 89 -21.01 -6.33 -23.58
C PHE A 89 -20.69 -4.86 -23.33
N GLY A 90 -20.25 -4.53 -22.15
CA GLY A 90 -19.90 -3.16 -21.75
C GLY A 90 -20.38 -2.82 -20.35
N PHE A 91 -20.60 -1.54 -20.07
CA PHE A 91 -21.11 -1.09 -18.79
C PHE A 91 -22.60 -1.41 -18.66
N THR A 92 -22.98 -2.03 -17.53
CA THR A 92 -24.35 -2.49 -17.29
C THR A 92 -25.04 -1.72 -16.16
N ASP A 93 -24.27 -1.21 -15.22
CA ASP A 93 -24.78 -0.45 -14.08
C ASP A 93 -23.74 0.59 -13.66
N ILE A 94 -24.18 1.85 -13.62
CA ILE A 94 -23.39 2.99 -13.19
C ILE A 94 -24.18 3.71 -12.10
N ASP A 95 -23.67 3.71 -10.90
CA ASP A 95 -24.26 4.52 -9.86
C ASP A 95 -23.90 5.99 -10.10
N SER A 96 -24.90 6.76 -10.52
CA SER A 96 -24.74 8.19 -10.77
C SER A 96 -24.88 9.04 -9.50
N GLU A 97 -25.34 8.47 -8.39
CA GLU A 97 -25.56 9.18 -7.15
C GLU A 97 -24.35 9.09 -6.21
N THR A 98 -23.87 7.88 -5.93
CA THR A 98 -22.75 7.66 -5.01
C THR A 98 -21.41 7.58 -5.74
N GLN A 99 -21.41 7.12 -7.00
CA GLN A 99 -20.23 6.93 -7.81
C GLN A 99 -19.17 5.98 -7.19
N ASP A 100 -19.56 5.20 -6.18
CA ASP A 100 -18.69 4.32 -5.41
C ASP A 100 -18.68 2.87 -5.91
N ASN A 101 -19.42 2.60 -6.98
CA ASN A 101 -19.47 1.30 -7.62
C ASN A 101 -19.49 1.40 -9.16
N VAL A 102 -19.04 0.33 -9.80
CA VAL A 102 -19.07 0.18 -11.26
C VAL A 102 -19.28 -1.29 -11.60
N ARG A 103 -20.12 -1.55 -12.60
CA ARG A 103 -20.36 -2.90 -13.13
C ARG A 103 -20.27 -2.89 -14.65
N PHE A 104 -19.56 -3.88 -15.18
CA PHE A 104 -19.37 -4.05 -16.63
C PHE A 104 -19.19 -5.52 -16.98
N THR A 105 -19.25 -5.81 -18.28
CA THR A 105 -19.15 -7.15 -18.82
C THR A 105 -18.13 -7.22 -19.94
N TRP A 106 -17.60 -8.42 -20.14
CA TRP A 106 -16.77 -8.80 -21.29
C TRP A 106 -17.03 -10.26 -21.65
N ASP A 107 -16.69 -10.68 -22.85
CA ASP A 107 -16.74 -12.08 -23.30
C ASP A 107 -15.40 -12.76 -22.95
N GLU A 108 -15.32 -13.45 -21.78
CA GLU A 108 -14.08 -14.04 -21.27
C GLU A 108 -13.73 -15.34 -22.04
N ASP A 109 -14.72 -16.14 -22.41
CA ASP A 109 -14.53 -17.44 -23.06
C ASP A 109 -14.73 -17.40 -24.59
N GLU A 110 -15.00 -16.22 -25.11
CA GLU A 110 -15.16 -15.96 -26.54
C GLU A 110 -16.31 -16.75 -27.19
N ASP A 111 -17.36 -17.05 -26.43
CA ASP A 111 -18.52 -17.77 -26.93
C ASP A 111 -19.62 -16.86 -27.52
N GLY A 112 -19.52 -15.55 -27.29
CA GLY A 112 -20.46 -14.53 -27.76
C GLY A 112 -21.74 -14.45 -26.95
N ALA A 113 -21.80 -15.05 -25.76
CA ALA A 113 -22.94 -15.01 -24.90
C ALA A 113 -22.55 -14.65 -23.45
N LEU A 114 -23.35 -13.82 -22.79
CA LEU A 114 -23.19 -13.54 -21.37
C LEU A 114 -23.71 -14.70 -20.53
N SER A 115 -22.90 -15.73 -20.34
CA SER A 115 -23.36 -16.99 -19.71
C SER A 115 -22.50 -17.46 -18.55
N GLY A 116 -21.28 -16.95 -18.39
CA GLY A 116 -20.27 -17.45 -17.46
C GLY A 116 -20.03 -16.59 -16.23
N SER A 117 -19.58 -17.23 -15.14
CA SER A 117 -18.89 -16.54 -14.08
C SER A 117 -17.54 -16.05 -14.62
N GLY A 118 -17.21 -14.77 -14.40
CA GLY A 118 -16.01 -14.16 -14.96
C GLY A 118 -16.28 -13.11 -16.03
N GLU A 119 -17.45 -13.15 -16.64
CA GLU A 119 -17.87 -12.19 -17.65
C GLU A 119 -18.57 -10.95 -17.07
N TYR A 120 -19.05 -11.05 -15.85
CA TYR A 120 -19.61 -9.93 -15.08
C TYR A 120 -18.59 -9.50 -14.04
N ILE A 121 -18.17 -8.26 -14.10
CA ILE A 121 -17.26 -7.69 -13.12
C ILE A 121 -17.94 -6.52 -12.43
N ALA A 122 -17.89 -6.55 -11.11
CA ALA A 122 -18.33 -5.43 -10.29
C ALA A 122 -17.24 -5.02 -9.31
N TYR A 123 -17.09 -3.73 -9.11
CA TYR A 123 -16.28 -3.14 -8.04
C TYR A 123 -17.17 -2.26 -7.19
N ARG A 124 -16.93 -2.28 -5.88
CA ARG A 124 -17.61 -1.40 -4.92
C ARG A 124 -16.71 -1.06 -3.74
N LEU A 125 -17.00 0.05 -3.09
CA LEU A 125 -16.44 0.37 -1.79
C LEU A 125 -17.22 -0.35 -0.69
N ASN A 126 -16.55 -1.15 0.11
CA ASN A 126 -17.07 -1.60 1.40
C ASN A 126 -16.61 -0.62 2.48
N ALA A 127 -17.45 0.35 2.79
CA ALA A 127 -17.15 1.39 3.78
C ALA A 127 -17.04 0.85 5.21
N ALA A 128 -17.64 -0.31 5.51
CA ALA A 128 -17.56 -0.93 6.85
C ALA A 128 -16.17 -1.49 7.14
N ASP A 129 -15.52 -2.07 6.12
CA ASP A 129 -14.20 -2.70 6.23
C ASP A 129 -13.08 -1.84 5.64
N ASN A 130 -13.42 -0.66 5.07
CA ASN A 130 -12.49 0.21 4.32
C ASN A 130 -11.75 -0.60 3.24
N ALA A 131 -12.49 -1.31 2.42
CA ALA A 131 -11.95 -2.18 1.39
C ALA A 131 -12.57 -1.89 0.02
N LEU A 132 -11.74 -1.95 -1.02
CA LEU A 132 -12.24 -2.08 -2.37
C LEU A 132 -12.52 -3.56 -2.63
N GLU A 133 -13.76 -3.88 -2.95
CA GLU A 133 -14.21 -5.23 -3.24
C GLU A 133 -14.44 -5.43 -4.74
N ARG A 134 -14.26 -6.67 -5.18
CA ARG A 134 -14.51 -7.14 -6.55
C ARG A 134 -15.37 -8.39 -6.55
N ASP A 135 -16.38 -8.42 -7.41
CA ASP A 135 -17.15 -9.62 -7.77
C ASP A 135 -16.83 -10.01 -9.22
N ARG A 136 -16.79 -11.31 -9.49
CA ARG A 136 -16.59 -11.89 -10.82
C ARG A 136 -17.86 -12.58 -11.35
N GLY A 137 -19.02 -12.10 -10.98
CA GLY A 137 -20.30 -12.58 -11.48
C GLY A 137 -20.85 -13.79 -10.75
N ASP A 138 -20.24 -14.23 -9.66
CA ASP A 138 -20.76 -15.28 -8.79
C ASP A 138 -21.57 -14.74 -7.60
N GLY A 139 -21.65 -13.41 -7.47
CA GLY A 139 -22.30 -12.71 -6.37
C GLY A 139 -21.47 -12.63 -5.10
N SER A 140 -20.20 -13.09 -5.16
CA SER A 140 -19.28 -13.10 -4.02
C SER A 140 -18.25 -11.98 -4.14
N PHE A 141 -18.42 -10.93 -3.36
CA PHE A 141 -17.44 -9.85 -3.28
C PHE A 141 -16.23 -10.27 -2.45
N MET A 142 -15.04 -10.03 -2.99
CA MET A 142 -13.76 -10.29 -2.33
C MET A 142 -12.91 -9.01 -2.29
N ASP A 143 -12.23 -8.80 -1.18
CA ASP A 143 -11.31 -7.66 -1.01
C ASP A 143 -10.15 -7.75 -2.00
N VAL A 144 -9.96 -6.72 -2.80
CA VAL A 144 -8.79 -6.55 -3.68
C VAL A 144 -7.79 -5.56 -3.11
N ALA A 145 -8.23 -4.65 -2.24
CA ALA A 145 -7.36 -3.75 -1.51
C ALA A 145 -8.00 -3.30 -0.20
N SER A 146 -7.19 -3.21 0.86
CA SER A 146 -7.59 -2.73 2.18
C SER A 146 -7.20 -1.27 2.38
N PHE A 147 -7.74 -0.66 3.43
CA PHE A 147 -7.51 0.73 3.81
C PHE A 147 -8.05 1.76 2.81
N ILE A 148 -8.92 1.36 1.89
CA ILE A 148 -9.57 2.26 0.94
C ILE A 148 -10.72 2.96 1.67
N SER A 149 -10.57 4.26 1.90
CA SER A 149 -11.55 5.08 2.61
C SER A 149 -12.57 5.73 1.69
N ASP A 150 -12.21 5.89 0.40
CA ASP A 150 -13.09 6.47 -0.60
C ASP A 150 -12.72 5.99 -2.00
N VAL A 151 -13.72 5.84 -2.87
CA VAL A 151 -13.55 5.59 -4.30
C VAL A 151 -14.65 6.33 -5.07
N ALA A 152 -14.26 6.97 -6.17
CA ALA A 152 -15.20 7.62 -7.07
C ALA A 152 -14.88 7.26 -8.52
N PHE A 153 -15.93 6.90 -9.26
CA PHE A 153 -15.88 6.63 -10.70
C PHE A 153 -16.57 7.75 -11.46
N THR A 154 -15.86 8.33 -12.42
CA THR A 154 -16.41 9.33 -13.33
C THR A 154 -16.29 8.84 -14.76
N PHE A 155 -17.39 8.88 -15.50
CA PHE A 155 -17.46 8.31 -16.84
C PHE A 155 -17.41 9.42 -17.89
N TYR A 156 -16.66 9.19 -18.97
CA TYR A 156 -16.46 10.18 -20.03
C TYR A 156 -16.73 9.59 -21.40
N THR A 157 -17.30 10.43 -22.25
CA THR A 157 -17.48 10.17 -23.68
C THR A 157 -16.17 10.30 -24.45
N THR A 158 -16.20 10.05 -25.76
CA THR A 158 -15.03 10.14 -26.67
C THR A 158 -14.42 11.54 -26.74
N ASP A 159 -15.24 12.57 -26.58
CA ASP A 159 -14.84 13.98 -26.56
C ASP A 159 -14.47 14.49 -25.16
N GLY A 160 -14.46 13.59 -24.17
CA GLY A 160 -14.04 13.90 -22.80
C GLY A 160 -15.12 14.57 -21.96
N ALA A 161 -16.37 14.62 -22.43
CA ALA A 161 -17.48 15.14 -21.64
C ALA A 161 -17.97 14.09 -20.63
N PRO A 162 -18.33 14.47 -19.39
CA PRO A 162 -18.94 13.55 -18.44
C PRO A 162 -20.24 12.94 -18.98
N THR A 163 -20.47 11.65 -18.71
CA THR A 163 -21.68 10.94 -19.14
C THR A 163 -22.20 10.01 -18.02
N THR A 164 -23.48 9.76 -18.02
CA THR A 164 -24.13 8.71 -17.23
C THR A 164 -24.81 7.67 -18.14
N ASP A 165 -24.63 7.78 -19.47
CA ASP A 165 -25.12 6.82 -20.42
C ASP A 165 -24.10 5.70 -20.62
N PRO A 166 -24.40 4.45 -20.22
CA PRO A 166 -23.48 3.31 -20.33
C PRO A 166 -22.96 3.07 -21.75
N LEU A 167 -23.76 3.37 -22.76
CA LEU A 167 -23.42 3.17 -24.19
C LEU A 167 -22.45 4.22 -24.74
N SER A 168 -22.33 5.34 -24.04
CA SER A 168 -21.49 6.48 -24.47
C SER A 168 -20.14 6.51 -23.74
N ILE A 169 -19.89 5.58 -22.82
CA ILE A 169 -18.64 5.58 -22.03
C ILE A 169 -17.47 5.19 -22.92
N HIS A 170 -16.43 6.00 -22.92
CA HIS A 170 -15.18 5.75 -23.61
C HIS A 170 -14.00 5.63 -22.65
N SER A 171 -14.04 6.36 -21.55
CA SER A 171 -13.03 6.29 -20.50
C SER A 171 -13.64 6.47 -19.11
N VAL A 172 -12.97 5.92 -18.11
CA VAL A 172 -13.37 5.98 -16.72
C VAL A 172 -12.28 6.66 -15.91
N GLY A 173 -12.60 7.79 -15.31
CA GLY A 173 -11.80 8.41 -14.25
C GLY A 173 -12.03 7.67 -12.95
N VAL A 174 -10.96 7.32 -12.27
CA VAL A 174 -11.00 6.66 -10.97
C VAL A 174 -10.20 7.48 -9.98
N THR A 175 -10.86 7.96 -8.94
CA THR A 175 -10.21 8.62 -7.81
C THR A 175 -10.36 7.73 -6.60
N MET A 176 -9.26 7.39 -5.93
CA MET A 176 -9.27 6.57 -4.73
C MET A 176 -8.48 7.22 -3.61
N GLN A 177 -9.02 7.16 -2.40
CA GLN A 177 -8.33 7.53 -1.18
C GLN A 177 -8.11 6.31 -0.30
N ALA A 178 -6.95 6.26 0.35
CA ALA A 178 -6.68 5.24 1.36
C ALA A 178 -6.12 5.89 2.61
N GLU A 179 -6.52 5.36 3.77
CA GLU A 179 -6.13 5.87 5.08
C GLU A 179 -5.66 4.76 6.01
N ARG A 180 -4.51 4.98 6.66
CA ARG A 180 -4.01 4.13 7.73
C ARG A 180 -3.20 4.92 8.75
N GLY A 181 -3.58 4.79 10.04
CA GLY A 181 -2.87 5.47 11.13
C GLY A 181 -2.85 6.99 11.00
N GLY A 182 -3.92 7.60 10.45
CA GLY A 182 -4.02 9.03 10.22
C GLY A 182 -3.26 9.54 8.99
N HIS A 183 -2.68 8.64 8.16
CA HIS A 183 -2.02 9.00 6.91
C HIS A 183 -2.93 8.73 5.73
N ILE A 184 -3.38 9.79 5.07
CA ILE A 184 -4.23 9.73 3.88
C ILE A 184 -3.37 9.92 2.63
N ARG A 185 -3.67 9.15 1.59
CA ARG A 185 -3.13 9.30 0.23
C ARG A 185 -4.26 9.15 -0.77
N GLU A 186 -4.12 9.89 -1.86
CA GLU A 186 -5.03 9.85 -2.99
C GLU A 186 -4.28 9.42 -4.24
N LEU A 187 -4.96 8.69 -5.10
CA LEU A 187 -4.49 8.30 -6.42
C LEU A 187 -5.62 8.48 -7.42
N GLU A 188 -5.33 9.19 -8.50
CA GLU A 188 -6.24 9.42 -9.59
C GLU A 188 -5.68 8.86 -10.90
N SER A 189 -6.54 8.27 -11.73
CA SER A 189 -6.19 7.79 -13.06
C SER A 189 -7.39 7.86 -13.99
N VAL A 190 -7.14 8.08 -15.28
CA VAL A 190 -8.15 7.97 -16.32
C VAL A 190 -7.82 6.75 -17.20
N ILE A 191 -8.74 5.81 -17.28
CA ILE A 191 -8.58 4.53 -17.92
C ILE A 191 -9.41 4.49 -19.20
N LEU A 192 -8.76 4.27 -20.33
CA LEU A 192 -9.40 4.15 -21.62
C LEU A 192 -9.99 2.73 -21.80
N CYS A 193 -11.30 2.64 -22.07
CA CYS A 193 -12.00 1.40 -22.35
C CYS A 193 -11.96 1.12 -23.85
N ARG A 194 -10.98 0.34 -24.30
CA ARG A 194 -10.64 0.19 -25.74
C ARG A 194 -11.67 -0.56 -26.55
N ASN A 195 -12.48 -1.39 -25.91
CA ASN A 195 -13.39 -2.31 -26.59
C ASN A 195 -14.84 -1.78 -26.67
N ILE A 196 -15.13 -0.66 -26.04
CA ILE A 196 -16.46 -0.06 -26.07
C ILE A 196 -16.61 0.77 -27.34
N GLY A 197 -17.72 0.53 -28.06
CA GLY A 197 -18.02 1.21 -29.32
C GLY A 197 -17.32 0.65 -30.55
N LEU A 198 -16.64 -0.50 -30.45
CA LEU A 198 -16.06 -1.20 -31.62
C LEU A 198 -17.00 -2.24 -32.23
N GLY A 199 -18.13 -2.54 -31.58
CA GLY A 199 -19.17 -3.44 -32.07
C GLY A 199 -20.27 -2.69 -32.81
N GLY A 200 -20.00 -2.33 -34.06
CA GLY A 200 -20.94 -1.67 -34.97
C GLY A 200 -20.74 -2.16 -36.38
#